data_63f3fd25fd5364ca6446420664d44634
#
_entry.id   63f3fd25fd5364ca6446420664d44634
#
_cell.length_a   1.000
_cell.length_b   1.000
_cell.length_c   1.000
_cell.angle_alpha   90.00
_cell.angle_beta   90.00
_cell.angle_gamma   90.00
#
_symmetry.space_group_name_H-M   'P 1'
#
loop_
_entity.id
_entity.type
_entity.pdbx_description
1 polymer ?
#
loop_
_entity_poly.entity_id
_entity_poly.type
_entity_poly.pdbx_seq_one_letter_code
_entity_poly.pdbx_strand_id
1 'polypeptide(L)'
;MKGFSRIVLMTLALCLALGATAQAATLKIGSQSPLTGSYAADGNDIANGTRAAIDAIQKEGGIPGFDKIELFAEDDACDPRQAVAAANKLLNEKVVGVVGSYCSSSTIPASEVLDEGKILMLTPASTSEKVTERGLAYMFRVCGRDDDQSIAAMKFITDFLKAKTIFIVDDKTTYSQGLADNVEKL
;
A
#
# COMPACT_ATOMS: atom_id res chain seq x y z
N MET A 1 5.48 -7.41 -65.99
CA MET A 1 5.20 -8.38 -64.94
C MET A 1 6.19 -8.35 -63.74
N LYS A 2 7.49 -8.06 -63.94
CA LYS A 2 8.48 -8.04 -62.83
C LYS A 2 8.34 -6.89 -61.82
N GLY A 3 7.73 -5.75 -62.21
CA GLY A 3 7.52 -4.60 -61.31
C GLY A 3 6.35 -4.79 -60.32
N PHE A 4 5.27 -5.41 -60.80
CA PHE A 4 4.09 -5.66 -59.97
C PHE A 4 4.35 -6.64 -58.81
N SER A 5 5.16 -7.69 -59.09
CA SER A 5 5.56 -8.68 -58.08
C SER A 5 6.46 -8.09 -57.00
N ARG A 6 7.31 -7.08 -57.31
CA ARG A 6 8.14 -6.40 -56.30
C ARG A 6 7.35 -5.47 -55.40
N ILE A 7 6.34 -4.80 -55.93
CA ILE A 7 5.44 -3.93 -55.14
C ILE A 7 4.60 -4.78 -54.18
N VAL A 8 4.04 -5.91 -54.61
CA VAL A 8 3.28 -6.83 -53.77
C VAL A 8 4.15 -7.44 -52.65
N LEU A 9 5.42 -7.79 -52.97
CA LEU A 9 6.35 -8.27 -51.93
C LEU A 9 6.70 -7.18 -50.90
N MET A 10 6.90 -5.93 -51.35
CA MET A 10 7.19 -4.82 -50.43
C MET A 10 6.00 -4.44 -49.54
N THR A 11 4.77 -4.46 -50.05
CA THR A 11 3.58 -4.23 -49.25
C THR A 11 3.31 -5.38 -48.23
N LEU A 12 3.57 -6.62 -48.62
CA LEU A 12 3.44 -7.76 -47.73
C LEU A 12 4.48 -7.73 -46.60
N ALA A 13 5.73 -7.35 -46.94
CA ALA A 13 6.82 -7.18 -45.96
C ALA A 13 6.54 -6.00 -45.00
N LEU A 14 5.92 -4.90 -45.46
CA LEU A 14 5.56 -3.77 -44.65
C LEU A 14 4.38 -4.10 -43.71
N CYS A 15 3.40 -4.89 -44.15
CA CYS A 15 2.31 -5.36 -43.29
C CYS A 15 2.79 -6.35 -42.21
N LEU A 16 3.80 -7.15 -42.49
CA LEU A 16 4.44 -8.05 -41.52
C LEU A 16 5.32 -7.29 -40.50
N ALA A 17 5.93 -6.18 -40.90
CA ALA A 17 6.72 -5.34 -39.99
C ALA A 17 5.86 -4.46 -39.04
N LEU A 18 4.61 -4.23 -39.36
CA LEU A 18 3.62 -3.53 -38.51
C LEU A 18 2.87 -4.43 -37.53
N GLY A 19 3.14 -5.73 -37.53
CA GLY A 19 2.82 -6.63 -36.45
C GLY A 19 3.68 -6.33 -35.24
N ALA A 20 3.53 -5.12 -34.65
CA ALA A 20 4.10 -4.83 -33.35
C ALA A 20 3.58 -5.90 -32.40
N THR A 21 4.46 -6.77 -31.93
CA THR A 21 4.16 -7.67 -30.83
C THR A 21 3.67 -6.79 -29.68
N ALA A 22 2.37 -6.76 -29.45
CA ALA A 22 1.83 -6.18 -28.25
C ALA A 22 2.52 -6.90 -27.10
N GLN A 23 3.52 -6.24 -26.51
CA GLN A 23 4.21 -6.80 -25.36
C GLN A 23 3.21 -6.86 -24.24
N ALA A 24 2.97 -8.05 -23.71
CA ALA A 24 2.05 -8.29 -22.61
C ALA A 24 2.32 -7.28 -21.50
N ALA A 25 1.38 -6.37 -21.25
CA ALA A 25 1.55 -5.33 -20.26
C ALA A 25 1.29 -5.93 -18.87
N THR A 26 2.24 -5.79 -17.96
CA THR A 26 2.11 -6.24 -16.57
C THR A 26 1.81 -5.05 -15.69
N LEU A 27 0.69 -5.11 -14.94
CA LEU A 27 0.40 -4.17 -13.87
C LEU A 27 1.10 -4.64 -12.60
N LYS A 28 1.99 -3.82 -12.06
CA LYS A 28 2.75 -4.14 -10.84
C LYS A 28 2.11 -3.47 -9.63
N ILE A 29 1.75 -4.26 -8.63
CA ILE A 29 1.20 -3.81 -7.35
C ILE A 29 2.20 -4.17 -6.25
N GLY A 30 2.44 -3.24 -5.32
CA GLY A 30 3.23 -3.47 -4.13
C GLY A 30 2.35 -3.87 -2.95
N SER A 31 2.91 -4.66 -2.04
CA SER A 31 2.44 -4.79 -0.67
C SER A 31 3.62 -4.57 0.26
N GLN A 32 3.46 -3.69 1.25
CA GLN A 32 4.45 -3.45 2.27
C GLN A 32 3.83 -3.71 3.63
N SER A 33 4.42 -4.59 4.42
CA SER A 33 3.91 -4.96 5.75
C SER A 33 4.96 -5.74 6.53
N PRO A 34 4.83 -5.89 7.86
CA PRO A 34 5.76 -6.70 8.64
C PRO A 34 5.56 -8.18 8.32
N LEU A 35 6.37 -8.74 7.43
CA LEU A 35 6.34 -10.16 7.08
C LEU A 35 7.15 -11.01 8.06
N THR A 36 7.98 -10.36 8.87
CA THR A 36 8.78 -10.97 9.94
C THR A 36 8.58 -10.22 11.27
N GLY A 37 9.07 -10.81 12.37
CA GLY A 37 8.98 -10.21 13.70
C GLY A 37 7.63 -10.43 14.39
N SER A 38 7.36 -9.63 15.43
CA SER A 38 6.20 -9.81 16.32
C SER A 38 4.85 -9.62 15.66
N TYR A 39 4.79 -8.85 14.58
CA TYR A 39 3.57 -8.54 13.82
C TYR A 39 3.47 -9.31 12.49
N ALA A 40 4.26 -10.38 12.35
CA ALA A 40 4.31 -11.14 11.10
C ALA A 40 2.97 -11.77 10.70
N ALA A 41 2.14 -12.16 11.67
CA ALA A 41 0.80 -12.70 11.40
C ALA A 41 -0.06 -11.65 10.70
N ASP A 42 -0.19 -10.46 11.29
CA ASP A 42 -0.99 -9.36 10.74
C ASP A 42 -0.45 -8.87 9.39
N GLY A 43 0.87 -8.77 9.26
CA GLY A 43 1.52 -8.36 8.02
C GLY A 43 1.31 -9.36 6.88
N ASN A 44 1.38 -10.65 7.18
CA ASN A 44 1.07 -11.69 6.20
C ASN A 44 -0.40 -11.68 5.80
N ASP A 45 -1.32 -11.34 6.70
CA ASP A 45 -2.74 -11.19 6.37
C ASP A 45 -2.97 -10.05 5.38
N ILE A 46 -2.28 -8.91 5.52
CA ILE A 46 -2.32 -7.81 4.54
C ILE A 46 -1.81 -8.28 3.18
N ALA A 47 -0.66 -8.94 3.13
CA ALA A 47 -0.08 -9.44 1.88
C ALA A 47 -0.99 -10.51 1.22
N ASN A 48 -1.57 -11.42 2.01
CA ASN A 48 -2.48 -12.44 1.54
C ASN A 48 -3.83 -11.86 1.07
N GLY A 49 -4.36 -10.85 1.78
CA GLY A 49 -5.56 -10.12 1.34
C GLY A 49 -5.33 -9.41 0.01
N THR A 50 -4.17 -8.78 -0.17
CA THR A 50 -3.79 -8.16 -1.44
C THR A 50 -3.70 -9.20 -2.57
N ARG A 51 -3.09 -10.36 -2.31
CA ARG A 51 -3.00 -11.47 -3.28
C ARG A 51 -4.38 -12.00 -3.65
N ALA A 52 -5.24 -12.22 -2.64
CA ALA A 52 -6.60 -12.70 -2.88
C ALA A 52 -7.43 -11.72 -3.74
N ALA A 53 -7.28 -10.42 -3.53
CA ALA A 53 -7.92 -9.40 -4.35
C ALA A 53 -7.40 -9.43 -5.80
N ILE A 54 -6.09 -9.56 -6.01
CA ILE A 54 -5.48 -9.71 -7.34
C ILE A 54 -6.02 -10.96 -8.04
N ASP A 55 -6.07 -12.09 -7.35
CA ASP A 55 -6.59 -13.36 -7.89
C ASP A 55 -8.06 -13.24 -8.28
N ALA A 56 -8.88 -12.56 -7.48
CA ALA A 56 -10.28 -12.30 -7.80
C ALA A 56 -10.43 -11.44 -9.07
N ILE A 57 -9.71 -10.33 -9.15
CA ILE A 57 -9.70 -9.44 -10.31
C ILE A 57 -9.29 -10.20 -11.59
N GLN A 58 -8.23 -11.02 -11.50
CA GLN A 58 -7.76 -11.80 -12.65
C GLN A 58 -8.77 -12.85 -13.11
N LYS A 59 -9.51 -13.50 -12.18
CA LYS A 59 -10.60 -14.44 -12.49
C LYS A 59 -11.79 -13.76 -13.15
N GLU A 60 -12.06 -12.50 -12.84
CA GLU A 60 -13.14 -11.70 -13.41
C GLU A 60 -12.79 -11.09 -14.78
N GLY A 61 -11.62 -11.40 -15.34
CA GLY A 61 -11.18 -10.93 -16.66
C GLY A 61 -10.05 -9.89 -16.61
N GLY A 62 -9.51 -9.61 -15.44
CA GLY A 62 -8.34 -8.73 -15.26
C GLY A 62 -8.67 -7.25 -15.40
N ILE A 63 -7.64 -6.45 -15.63
CA ILE A 63 -7.75 -5.00 -15.83
C ILE A 63 -7.52 -4.70 -17.31
N PRO A 64 -8.42 -3.97 -17.99
CA PRO A 64 -8.26 -3.63 -19.39
C PRO A 64 -6.92 -2.98 -19.68
N GLY A 65 -6.21 -3.45 -20.70
CA GLY A 65 -4.89 -2.97 -21.09
C GLY A 65 -3.72 -3.68 -20.40
N PHE A 66 -3.99 -4.63 -19.50
CA PHE A 66 -2.96 -5.44 -18.85
C PHE A 66 -3.28 -6.93 -19.00
N ASP A 67 -2.26 -7.74 -19.28
CA ASP A 67 -2.42 -9.19 -19.44
C ASP A 67 -2.31 -9.93 -18.10
N LYS A 68 -1.62 -9.32 -17.12
CA LYS A 68 -1.49 -9.84 -15.75
C LYS A 68 -1.28 -8.75 -14.72
N ILE A 69 -1.60 -9.07 -13.48
CA ILE A 69 -1.24 -8.29 -12.30
C ILE A 69 -0.17 -9.07 -11.54
N GLU A 70 0.91 -8.40 -11.14
CA GLU A 70 2.02 -8.99 -10.39
C GLU A 70 2.18 -8.29 -9.06
N LEU A 71 2.29 -9.09 -7.98
CA LEU A 71 2.44 -8.61 -6.61
C LEU A 71 3.91 -8.64 -6.19
N PHE A 72 4.40 -7.51 -5.72
CA PHE A 72 5.70 -7.34 -5.06
C PHE A 72 5.46 -7.11 -3.57
N ALA A 73 5.79 -8.10 -2.75
CA ALA A 73 5.62 -8.01 -1.30
C ALA A 73 6.97 -7.75 -0.63
N GLU A 74 7.05 -6.67 0.15
CA GLU A 74 8.24 -6.24 0.87
C GLU A 74 7.99 -6.20 2.37
N ASP A 75 8.97 -6.73 3.12
CA ASP A 75 8.95 -6.75 4.57
C ASP A 75 9.46 -5.42 5.14
N ASP A 76 8.71 -4.80 6.04
CA ASP A 76 9.13 -3.62 6.79
C ASP A 76 9.38 -3.91 8.29
N ALA A 77 9.06 -5.12 8.76
CA ALA A 77 9.24 -5.58 10.15
C ALA A 77 8.72 -4.59 11.22
N CYS A 78 7.83 -3.67 10.88
CA CYS A 78 7.44 -2.51 11.70
C CYS A 78 8.63 -1.59 12.10
N ASP A 79 9.74 -1.64 11.37
CA ASP A 79 10.89 -0.76 11.56
C ASP A 79 10.85 0.41 10.56
N PRO A 80 10.94 1.68 11.01
CA PRO A 80 10.85 2.85 10.13
C PRO A 80 11.93 2.89 9.04
N ARG A 81 13.16 2.42 9.32
CA ARG A 81 14.25 2.42 8.34
C ARG A 81 14.06 1.32 7.31
N GLN A 82 13.63 0.14 7.75
CA GLN A 82 13.31 -0.95 6.84
C GLN A 82 12.10 -0.59 5.97
N ALA A 83 11.11 0.12 6.51
CA ALA A 83 9.97 0.62 5.75
C ALA A 83 10.38 1.57 4.61
N VAL A 84 11.31 2.49 4.85
CA VAL A 84 11.88 3.36 3.81
C VAL A 84 12.64 2.53 2.76
N ALA A 85 13.40 1.53 3.17
CA ALA A 85 14.11 0.65 2.24
C ALA A 85 13.16 -0.17 1.37
N ALA A 86 12.08 -0.71 1.96
CA ALA A 86 11.02 -1.44 1.26
C ALA A 86 10.29 -0.54 0.26
N ALA A 87 9.92 0.69 0.66
CA ALA A 87 9.29 1.66 -0.24
C ALA A 87 10.18 2.00 -1.45
N ASN A 88 11.49 2.20 -1.24
CA ASN A 88 12.44 2.44 -2.33
C ASN A 88 12.57 1.24 -3.28
N LYS A 89 12.51 0.00 -2.78
CA LYS A 89 12.49 -1.19 -3.63
C LYS A 89 11.24 -1.21 -4.50
N LEU A 90 10.07 -0.98 -3.91
CA LEU A 90 8.79 -0.93 -4.63
C LEU A 90 8.79 0.19 -5.70
N LEU A 91 9.35 1.36 -5.38
CA LEU A 91 9.56 2.45 -6.34
C LEU A 91 10.43 2.00 -7.53
N ASN A 92 11.54 1.32 -7.26
CA ASN A 92 12.45 0.80 -8.31
C ASN A 92 11.78 -0.29 -9.16
N GLU A 93 10.90 -1.09 -8.59
CA GLU A 93 10.09 -2.07 -9.32
C GLU A 93 9.01 -1.41 -10.20
N LYS A 94 8.78 -0.11 -10.03
CA LYS A 94 7.77 0.68 -10.76
C LYS A 94 6.35 0.16 -10.53
N VAL A 95 6.02 -0.18 -9.29
CA VAL A 95 4.65 -0.48 -8.91
C VAL A 95 3.78 0.76 -9.07
N VAL A 96 2.51 0.60 -9.39
CA VAL A 96 1.58 1.74 -9.56
C VAL A 96 0.85 2.10 -8.26
N GLY A 97 0.85 1.21 -7.30
CA GLY A 97 0.26 1.41 -5.98
C GLY A 97 0.76 0.40 -4.97
N VAL A 98 0.67 0.74 -3.70
CA VAL A 98 1.13 -0.08 -2.57
C VAL A 98 0.01 -0.23 -1.55
N VAL A 99 -0.28 -1.47 -1.15
CA VAL A 99 -1.17 -1.79 -0.03
C VAL A 99 -0.32 -2.03 1.22
N GLY A 100 -0.58 -1.29 2.28
CA GLY A 100 0.19 -1.34 3.54
C GLY A 100 0.47 0.08 4.07
N SER A 101 1.25 0.24 5.09
CA SER A 101 1.80 -0.77 5.98
C SER A 101 0.83 -1.06 7.15
N TYR A 102 1.23 -1.95 8.06
CA TYR A 102 0.49 -2.23 9.30
C TYR A 102 0.78 -1.17 10.38
N CYS A 103 2.06 -0.99 10.71
CA CYS A 103 2.48 -0.07 11.76
C CYS A 103 2.51 1.39 11.29
N SER A 104 1.94 2.32 12.08
CA SER A 104 2.00 3.76 11.78
C SER A 104 3.44 4.28 11.68
N SER A 105 4.36 3.74 12.50
CA SER A 105 5.80 4.06 12.47
C SER A 105 6.47 3.69 11.14
N SER A 106 5.96 2.69 10.43
CA SER A 106 6.43 2.28 9.09
C SER A 106 5.75 3.06 7.98
N THR A 107 4.41 3.22 8.08
CA THR A 107 3.61 3.90 7.04
C THR A 107 4.02 5.35 6.87
N ILE A 108 4.29 6.08 7.96
CA ILE A 108 4.63 7.49 7.91
C ILE A 108 5.86 7.75 7.03
N PRO A 109 7.05 7.19 7.29
CA PRO A 109 8.21 7.46 6.45
C PRO A 109 8.14 6.79 5.07
N ALA A 110 7.52 5.62 4.94
CA ALA A 110 7.35 4.95 3.65
C ALA A 110 6.47 5.77 2.69
N SER A 111 5.38 6.37 3.22
CA SER A 111 4.47 7.19 2.41
C SER A 111 5.12 8.46 1.87
N GLU A 112 6.13 9.03 2.53
CA GLU A 112 6.90 10.16 2.00
C GLU A 112 7.66 9.75 0.73
N VAL A 113 8.36 8.62 0.78
CA VAL A 113 9.09 8.08 -0.38
C VAL A 113 8.15 7.78 -1.55
N LEU A 114 7.00 7.17 -1.27
CA LEU A 114 6.04 6.79 -2.30
C LEU A 114 5.31 8.02 -2.88
N ASP A 115 4.99 9.02 -2.05
CA ASP A 115 4.36 10.27 -2.50
C ASP A 115 5.29 11.07 -3.41
N GLU A 116 6.58 11.21 -3.07
CA GLU A 116 7.60 11.79 -3.95
C GLU A 116 7.69 11.05 -5.30
N GLY A 117 7.58 9.73 -5.27
CA GLY A 117 7.51 8.88 -6.45
C GLY A 117 6.17 8.88 -7.19
N LYS A 118 5.16 9.60 -6.69
CA LYS A 118 3.78 9.62 -7.20
C LYS A 118 3.14 8.23 -7.27
N ILE A 119 3.45 7.39 -6.29
CA ILE A 119 2.89 6.05 -6.12
C ILE A 119 1.84 6.10 -5.02
N LEU A 120 0.62 5.68 -5.33
CA LEU A 120 -0.47 5.61 -4.37
C LEU A 120 -0.14 4.59 -3.27
N MET A 121 -0.30 4.99 -2.01
CA MET A 121 -0.24 4.10 -0.86
C MET A 121 -1.57 4.07 -0.12
N LEU A 122 -2.10 2.88 0.11
CA LEU A 122 -3.35 2.66 0.85
C LEU A 122 -3.07 1.75 2.05
N THR A 123 -3.15 2.31 3.27
CA THR A 123 -3.02 1.49 4.48
C THR A 123 -4.37 0.94 4.94
N PRO A 124 -4.44 -0.37 5.26
CA PRO A 124 -5.62 -0.96 5.87
C PRO A 124 -5.61 -0.90 7.40
N ALA A 125 -4.50 -0.51 8.05
CA ALA A 125 -4.28 -0.74 9.48
C ALA A 125 -3.66 0.43 10.26
N SER A 126 -2.87 1.31 9.64
CA SER A 126 -2.19 2.40 10.34
C SER A 126 -3.16 3.51 10.75
N THR A 127 -3.40 3.67 12.04
CA THR A 127 -4.49 4.49 12.60
C THR A 127 -4.06 5.90 13.04
N SER A 128 -2.76 6.17 13.22
CA SER A 128 -2.28 7.51 13.60
C SER A 128 -2.77 8.59 12.64
N GLU A 129 -3.20 9.73 13.16
CA GLU A 129 -3.61 10.90 12.37
C GLU A 129 -2.52 11.37 11.43
N LYS A 130 -1.26 11.28 11.87
CA LYS A 130 -0.07 11.66 11.09
C LYS A 130 0.07 10.86 9.79
N VAL A 131 -0.65 9.77 9.63
CA VAL A 131 -0.62 8.99 8.37
C VAL A 131 -1.22 9.81 7.22
N THR A 132 -2.32 10.53 7.44
CA THR A 132 -3.05 11.28 6.40
C THR A 132 -3.05 12.80 6.55
N GLU A 133 -2.65 13.35 7.72
CA GLU A 133 -2.75 14.79 8.01
C GLU A 133 -1.49 15.59 7.62
N ARG A 134 -0.58 15.00 6.84
CA ARG A 134 0.67 15.64 6.40
C ARG A 134 0.56 16.31 5.03
N GLY A 135 -0.62 16.27 4.39
CA GLY A 135 -0.86 16.87 3.09
C GLY A 135 -0.27 16.10 1.90
N LEU A 136 0.06 14.81 2.07
CA LEU A 136 0.52 13.96 0.97
C LEU A 136 -0.63 13.66 0.01
N ALA A 137 -0.36 13.75 -1.30
CA ALA A 137 -1.38 13.60 -2.34
C ALA A 137 -1.72 12.12 -2.64
N TYR A 138 -0.77 11.22 -2.37
CA TYR A 138 -0.86 9.81 -2.75
C TYR A 138 -1.00 8.87 -1.55
N MET A 139 -1.24 9.40 -0.32
CA MET A 139 -1.44 8.59 0.87
C MET A 139 -2.91 8.51 1.29
N PHE A 140 -3.44 7.29 1.42
CA PHE A 140 -4.83 7.01 1.79
C PHE A 140 -4.92 5.97 2.91
N ARG A 141 -6.06 5.95 3.61
CA ARG A 141 -6.37 5.00 4.66
C ARG A 141 -7.83 4.54 4.58
N VAL A 142 -8.08 3.25 4.90
CA VAL A 142 -9.43 2.67 4.96
C VAL A 142 -9.84 2.19 6.35
N CYS A 143 -8.95 2.23 7.34
CA CYS A 143 -9.29 1.97 8.75
C CYS A 143 -9.64 3.26 9.50
N GLY A 144 -10.12 3.12 10.75
CA GLY A 144 -10.41 4.23 11.65
C GLY A 144 -9.16 5.02 12.07
N ARG A 145 -9.37 6.07 12.86
CA ARG A 145 -8.31 6.97 13.35
C ARG A 145 -8.20 6.89 14.88
N ASP A 146 -7.02 7.19 15.39
CA ASP A 146 -6.73 7.17 16.83
C ASP A 146 -7.46 8.25 17.60
N ASP A 147 -7.72 9.41 17.02
CA ASP A 147 -8.52 10.47 17.62
C ASP A 147 -9.98 10.01 17.89
N ASP A 148 -10.64 9.35 16.93
CA ASP A 148 -11.96 8.76 17.12
C ASP A 148 -11.93 7.62 18.15
N GLN A 149 -10.93 6.77 18.12
CA GLN A 149 -10.72 5.69 19.08
C GLN A 149 -10.55 6.23 20.50
N SER A 150 -9.81 7.32 20.67
CA SER A 150 -9.59 7.97 21.96
C SER A 150 -10.88 8.51 22.56
N ILE A 151 -11.75 9.13 21.75
CA ILE A 151 -13.07 9.58 22.17
C ILE A 151 -13.92 8.42 22.67
N ALA A 152 -13.93 7.30 21.94
CA ALA A 152 -14.67 6.12 22.34
C ALA A 152 -14.12 5.52 23.64
N ALA A 153 -12.79 5.45 23.78
CA ALA A 153 -12.12 4.98 24.99
C ALA A 153 -12.48 5.85 26.21
N MET A 154 -12.39 7.17 26.06
CA MET A 154 -12.73 8.10 27.16
C MET A 154 -14.20 8.01 27.56
N LYS A 155 -15.14 7.94 26.63
CA LYS A 155 -16.56 7.71 26.95
C LYS A 155 -16.76 6.39 27.69
N PHE A 156 -16.10 5.33 27.30
CA PHE A 156 -16.17 4.06 28.02
C PHE A 156 -15.63 4.19 29.45
N ILE A 157 -14.49 4.85 29.64
CA ILE A 157 -13.86 5.07 30.95
C ILE A 157 -14.75 5.93 31.87
N THR A 158 -15.27 7.04 31.36
CA THR A 158 -16.01 8.03 32.16
C THR A 158 -17.46 7.63 32.36
N ASP A 159 -18.17 7.23 31.32
CA ASP A 159 -19.61 7.02 31.35
C ASP A 159 -20.01 5.62 31.77
N PHE A 160 -19.25 4.61 31.33
CA PHE A 160 -19.53 3.22 31.64
C PHE A 160 -18.80 2.73 32.90
N LEU A 161 -17.47 2.85 32.95
CA LEU A 161 -16.67 2.44 34.10
C LEU A 161 -16.76 3.42 35.26
N LYS A 162 -17.11 4.67 35.00
CA LYS A 162 -17.16 5.77 35.99
C LYS A 162 -15.87 5.89 36.81
N ALA A 163 -14.75 5.60 36.14
CA ALA A 163 -13.41 5.65 36.73
C ALA A 163 -13.07 7.09 37.15
N LYS A 164 -12.45 7.24 38.33
CA LYS A 164 -12.02 8.55 38.88
C LYS A 164 -10.55 8.83 38.55
N THR A 165 -9.79 7.81 38.31
CA THR A 165 -8.36 7.86 37.95
C THR A 165 -8.07 6.80 36.90
N ILE A 166 -7.21 7.14 35.99
CA ILE A 166 -6.67 6.22 34.97
C ILE A 166 -5.15 6.27 35.01
N PHE A 167 -4.53 5.18 34.59
CA PHE A 167 -3.08 5.12 34.38
C PHE A 167 -2.86 4.73 32.92
N ILE A 168 -2.11 5.56 32.19
CA ILE A 168 -1.84 5.38 30.77
C ILE A 168 -0.44 4.85 30.59
N VAL A 169 -0.28 3.80 29.80
CA VAL A 169 1.01 3.19 29.44
C VAL A 169 1.11 3.11 27.92
N ASP A 170 2.22 3.53 27.39
CA ASP A 170 2.57 3.40 25.97
C ASP A 170 3.91 2.68 25.80
N ASP A 171 4.15 2.11 24.61
CA ASP A 171 5.38 1.39 24.25
C ASP A 171 6.36 2.25 23.43
N LYS A 172 6.11 3.56 23.35
CA LYS A 172 6.89 4.56 22.58
C LYS A 172 6.85 4.38 21.06
N THR A 173 5.99 3.52 20.54
CA THR A 173 5.71 3.52 19.10
C THR A 173 4.88 4.74 18.71
N THR A 174 4.92 5.12 17.46
CA THR A 174 4.13 6.27 16.95
C THR A 174 2.64 6.07 17.15
N TYR A 175 2.13 4.84 17.01
CA TYR A 175 0.75 4.48 17.28
C TYR A 175 0.41 4.64 18.76
N SER A 176 1.09 3.89 19.62
CA SER A 176 0.77 3.79 21.04
C SER A 176 0.90 5.13 21.76
N GLN A 177 1.98 5.86 21.49
CA GLN A 177 2.17 7.19 22.08
C GLN A 177 1.13 8.19 21.58
N GLY A 178 0.80 8.19 20.29
CA GLY A 178 -0.23 9.08 19.74
C GLY A 178 -1.61 8.83 20.35
N LEU A 179 -1.98 7.56 20.51
CA LEU A 179 -3.23 7.18 21.15
C LEU A 179 -3.26 7.58 22.63
N ALA A 180 -2.16 7.36 23.36
CA ALA A 180 -2.01 7.78 24.76
C ALA A 180 -2.14 9.31 24.91
N ASP A 181 -1.43 10.07 24.08
CA ASP A 181 -1.50 11.54 24.05
C ASP A 181 -2.92 12.06 23.77
N ASN A 182 -3.67 11.38 22.90
CA ASN A 182 -5.05 11.74 22.62
C ASN A 182 -5.98 11.47 23.79
N VAL A 183 -5.81 10.33 24.47
CA VAL A 183 -6.59 10.00 25.68
C VAL A 183 -6.28 10.99 26.82
N GLU A 184 -5.01 11.41 26.99
CA GLU A 184 -4.62 12.37 28.03
C GLU A 184 -5.22 13.76 27.84
N LYS A 185 -5.48 14.16 26.58
CA LYS A 185 -6.06 15.48 26.24
C LYS A 185 -7.57 15.58 26.47
N LEU A 186 -8.26 14.44 26.56
CA LEU A 186 -9.72 14.36 26.69
C LEU A 186 -10.17 14.31 28.15
#